data_fa5272909084f2389671501e22cbf23c
#
_entry.id   fa5272909084f2389671501e22cbf23c
#
_cell.length_a   1.000
_cell.length_b   1.000
_cell.length_c   1.000
_cell.angle_alpha   90.00
_cell.angle_beta   90.00
_cell.angle_gamma   90.00
#
_symmetry.space_group_name_H-M   'P 1'
#
loop_
_entity.id
_entity.type
_entity.pdbx_description
1 polymer ?
#
loop_
_entity_poly.entity_id
_entity_poly.type
_entity_poly.pdbx_seq_one_letter_code
_entity_poly.pdbx_strand_id
1 'polypeptide(L)' 'MFTMIVGRFEIVATSGVKNGSVRVGKSEAIAYDVIDRHQRGNVKPEKVGVDLDDAWFYCIRHQARAQGVSLLH' A
#
# COMPACT_ATOMS: atom_id res chain seq x y z
N MET A 1 9.49 11.10 4.55
CA MET A 1 8.84 9.88 4.04
C MET A 1 7.32 10.00 4.21
N PHE A 2 6.58 9.70 3.17
CA PHE A 2 5.11 9.76 3.22
C PHE A 2 4.53 8.36 3.28
N THR A 3 3.67 8.10 4.26
CA THR A 3 2.91 6.86 4.37
C THR A 3 1.47 7.18 4.76
N MET A 4 0.57 6.27 4.43
CA MET A 4 -0.85 6.38 4.74
C MET A 4 -1.33 5.05 5.29
N ILE A 5 -2.02 5.08 6.43
CA ILE A 5 -2.55 3.88 7.06
C ILE A 5 -4.00 3.70 6.65
N VAL A 6 -4.33 2.54 6.12
CA VAL A 6 -5.69 2.17 5.74
C VAL A 6 -6.00 0.83 6.38
N GLY A 7 -6.58 0.86 7.58
CA GLY A 7 -6.84 -0.34 8.35
C GLY A 7 -5.54 -1.09 8.65
N ARG A 8 -5.46 -2.33 8.20
CA ARG A 8 -4.27 -3.16 8.42
C ARG A 8 -3.15 -2.87 7.43
N PHE A 9 -3.41 -2.05 6.41
CA PHE A 9 -2.45 -1.80 5.35
C PHE A 9 -1.77 -0.46 5.52
N GLU A 10 -0.57 -0.38 5.00
CA GLU A 10 0.18 0.88 4.93
C GLU A 10 0.58 1.11 3.48
N ILE A 11 0.23 2.29 2.97
CA ILE A 11 0.62 2.72 1.64
C ILE A 11 1.85 3.59 1.79
N VAL A 12 2.93 3.21 1.11
CA VAL A 12 4.23 3.88 1.24
C VAL A 12 4.61 4.51 -0.10
N ALA A 13 4.90 5.81 -0.07
CA ALA A 13 5.37 6.52 -1.25
C ALA A 13 6.81 6.13 -1.56
N THR A 14 7.11 5.83 -2.82
CA THR A 14 8.43 5.41 -3.24
C THR A 14 8.90 6.18 -4.46
N SER A 15 10.19 6.07 -4.76
CA SER A 15 10.77 6.69 -5.92
C SER A 15 10.41 5.99 -7.23
N GLY A 16 9.83 4.81 -7.15
CA GLY A 16 9.44 4.05 -8.33
C GLY A 16 10.59 3.48 -9.14
N VAL A 17 11.81 3.56 -8.64
CA VAL A 17 12.97 3.02 -9.32
C VAL A 17 12.94 1.49 -9.23
N LYS A 18 13.09 0.84 -10.37
CA LYS A 18 12.92 -0.59 -10.50
C LYS A 18 13.83 -1.38 -9.56
N ASN A 19 15.10 -0.98 -9.46
CA ASN A 19 16.04 -1.60 -8.54
C ASN A 19 16.46 -0.54 -7.53
N GLY A 20 16.18 -0.78 -6.26
CA GLY A 20 16.53 0.16 -5.21
C GLY A 20 15.52 1.27 -5.02
N SER A 21 14.24 0.94 -5.17
CA SER A 21 13.18 1.88 -4.85
C SER A 21 13.31 2.35 -3.41
N VAL A 22 13.23 3.67 -3.20
CA VAL A 22 13.45 4.29 -1.91
C VAL A 22 12.15 4.95 -1.45
N ARG A 23 11.89 4.89 -0.15
CA ARG A 23 10.77 5.60 0.45
C ARG A 23 11.04 7.09 0.40
N VAL A 24 10.04 7.86 -0.05
CA VAL A 24 10.19 9.30 -0.25
C VAL A 24 8.98 10.04 0.30
N GLY A 25 9.05 11.37 0.30
CA GLY A 25 7.93 12.22 0.64
C GLY A 25 6.88 12.24 -0.45
N LYS A 26 5.70 12.75 -0.13
CA LYS A 26 4.58 12.75 -1.07
C LYS A 26 4.90 13.52 -2.35
N SER A 27 5.59 14.65 -2.24
CA SER A 27 5.91 15.48 -3.40
C SER A 27 6.92 14.82 -4.33
N GLU A 28 7.64 13.82 -3.85
CA GLU A 28 8.66 13.10 -4.61
C GLU A 28 8.19 11.72 -5.04
N ALA A 29 6.97 11.37 -4.67
CA ALA A 29 6.44 10.05 -4.95
C ALA A 29 6.18 9.86 -6.43
N ILE A 30 6.69 8.74 -6.97
CA ILE A 30 6.43 8.33 -8.35
C ILE A 30 5.51 7.13 -8.35
N ALA A 31 5.60 6.31 -7.31
CA ALA A 31 4.78 5.12 -7.18
C ALA A 31 4.53 4.84 -5.70
N TYR A 32 3.70 3.85 -5.42
CA TYR A 32 3.34 3.49 -4.06
C TYR A 32 3.39 1.98 -3.89
N ASP A 33 3.78 1.55 -2.69
CA ASP A 33 3.76 0.15 -2.30
C ASP A 33 2.71 -0.03 -1.22
N VAL A 34 2.09 -1.20 -1.17
CA VAL A 34 1.12 -1.54 -0.12
C VAL A 34 1.71 -2.64 0.74
N ILE A 35 1.73 -2.41 2.04
CA ILE A 35 2.28 -3.35 3.02
C ILE A 35 1.18 -3.75 3.99
N ASP A 36 1.10 -5.04 4.32
CA ASP A 36 0.20 -5.54 5.35
C ASP A 36 0.90 -5.42 6.69
N ARG A 37 0.38 -4.56 7.56
CA ARG A 37 0.98 -4.28 8.87
C ARG A 37 0.86 -5.44 9.84
N HIS A 38 -0.01 -6.39 9.56
CA HIS A 38 -0.19 -7.59 10.41
C HIS A 38 0.69 -8.75 9.99
N GLN A 39 1.45 -8.57 8.93
CA GLN A 39 2.36 -9.60 8.44
C GLN A 39 3.54 -9.75 9.41
N ARG A 40 3.93 -10.99 9.68
CA ARG A 40 5.07 -11.28 10.57
C ARG A 40 6.24 -11.82 9.77
N GLY A 41 7.43 -11.68 10.34
CA GLY A 41 8.66 -12.16 9.71
C GLY A 41 9.09 -11.28 8.56
N ASN A 42 9.50 -11.89 7.47
CA ASN A 42 9.91 -11.15 6.27
C ASN A 42 8.68 -10.55 5.60
N VAL A 43 8.54 -9.24 5.74
CA VAL A 43 7.40 -8.53 5.17
C VAL A 43 7.61 -8.36 3.67
N LYS A 44 6.67 -8.87 2.89
CA LYS A 44 6.64 -8.67 1.44
C LYS A 44 5.51 -7.72 1.11
N PRO A 45 5.76 -6.70 0.27
CA PRO A 45 4.69 -5.80 -0.13
C PRO A 45 3.57 -6.57 -0.85
N GLU A 46 2.34 -6.18 -0.57
CA GLU A 46 1.18 -6.75 -1.26
C GLU A 46 1.07 -6.21 -2.67
N LYS A 47 1.47 -4.96 -2.86
CA LYS A 47 1.54 -4.30 -4.16
C LYS A 47 2.81 -3.48 -4.21
N VAL A 48 3.42 -3.40 -5.38
CA VAL A 48 4.66 -2.65 -5.58
C VAL A 48 4.53 -1.79 -6.83
N GLY A 49 4.92 -0.52 -6.70
CA GLY A 49 5.01 0.37 -7.84
C GLY A 49 3.68 0.68 -8.51
N VAL A 50 2.63 0.84 -7.74
CA VAL A 50 1.29 1.15 -8.27
C VAL A 50 0.94 2.61 -8.02
N ASP A 51 -0.10 3.09 -8.70
CA ASP A 51 -0.65 4.42 -8.48
C ASP A 51 -1.29 4.50 -7.10
N LEU A 52 -1.43 5.71 -6.57
CA LEU A 52 -2.09 5.92 -5.30
C LEU A 52 -3.53 5.40 -5.33
N ASP A 53 -4.25 5.64 -6.42
CA ASP A 53 -5.63 5.16 -6.54
C ASP A 53 -5.70 3.64 -6.50
N ASP A 54 -4.80 2.95 -7.21
CA ASP A 54 -4.75 1.50 -7.20
C ASP A 54 -4.40 0.97 -5.81
N ALA A 55 -3.45 1.61 -5.14
CA ALA A 55 -3.08 1.23 -3.78
C ALA A 55 -4.27 1.39 -2.83
N TRP A 56 -4.97 2.50 -2.94
CA TRP A 56 -6.13 2.80 -2.12
C TRP A 56 -7.25 1.78 -2.34
N PHE A 57 -7.57 1.49 -3.60
CA PHE A 57 -8.60 0.52 -3.93
C PHE A 57 -8.26 -0.88 -3.41
N TYR A 58 -7.00 -1.25 -3.53
CA TYR A 58 -6.55 -2.54 -3.00
C TYR A 58 -6.81 -2.61 -1.51
N CYS A 59 -6.41 -1.57 -0.77
CA CYS A 59 -6.57 -1.55 0.68
C CYS A 59 -8.03 -1.64 1.09
N ILE A 60 -8.88 -0.86 0.47
CA ILE A 60 -10.30 -0.83 0.82
C ILE A 60 -10.97 -2.17 0.54
N ARG A 61 -10.68 -2.76 -0.62
CA ARG A 61 -11.26 -4.03 -1.00
C ARG A 61 -10.87 -5.15 -0.04
N HIS A 62 -9.58 -5.22 0.28
CA HIS A 62 -9.09 -6.30 1.13
C HIS A 62 -9.40 -6.06 2.60
N GLN A 63 -9.45 -4.82 3.03
CA GLN A 63 -9.88 -4.47 4.39
C GLN A 63 -11.32 -4.90 4.61
N ALA A 64 -12.20 -4.63 3.65
CA ALA A 64 -13.60 -5.02 3.75
C ALA A 64 -13.75 -6.54 3.81
N ARG A 65 -12.98 -7.28 3.01
CA ARG A 65 -13.00 -8.74 3.04
C ARG A 65 -12.54 -9.29 4.38
N ALA A 66 -11.45 -8.71 4.91
CA ALA A 66 -10.91 -9.16 6.19
C ALA A 66 -11.91 -8.97 7.32
N GLN A 67 -12.80 -7.99 7.20
CA GLN A 67 -13.83 -7.72 8.19
C GLN A 67 -15.16 -8.42 7.90
N GLY A 68 -15.20 -9.20 6.81
CA GLY A 68 -16.43 -9.87 6.42
C GLY A 68 -17.49 -8.94 5.84
N VAL A 69 -17.08 -7.75 5.42
CA VAL A 69 -17.99 -6.75 4.85
C VAL A 69 -17.92 -6.82 3.33
N SER A 70 -19.09 -6.78 2.69
CA SER A 70 -19.15 -6.73 1.24
C SER A 70 -19.16 -5.29 0.75
N LEU A 71 -18.40 -5.02 -0.29
CA LEU A 71 -18.42 -3.72 -0.96
C LEU A 71 -19.53 -3.63 -1.99
N LEU A 72 -20.14 -4.77 -2.30
CA LEU A 72 -21.25 -4.85 -3.26
C LEU A 72 -22.55 -5.03 -2.50
N HIS A 73 -23.40 -4.07 -2.61
CA HIS A 73 -24.72 -4.11 -1.97
C HIS A 73 -25.80 -3.95 -3.00
#